data_13017d71653ab4e674225b033ed10ac7
#
_entry.id   13017d71653ab4e674225b033ed10ac7
#
_cell.length_a   1.000
_cell.length_b   1.000
_cell.length_c   1.000
_cell.angle_alpha   90.00
_cell.angle_beta   90.00
_cell.angle_gamma   90.00
#
_symmetry.space_group_name_H-M   'P 1'
#
loop_
_entity.id
_entity.type
_entity.pdbx_description
1 polymer ?
#
loop_
_entity_poly.entity_id
_entity_poly.type
_entity_poly.pdbx_seq_one_letter_code
_entity_poly.pdbx_strand_id
1 'polypeptide(L)'
;LRDFLCKAVETVRMLVADPFRGLPDKKDLATDAVNGDEMGLCWYGYDSVSRDEKLEMARHVSVFGKFSAPSSDRNWRVVSEEVEYNNTLSDTYLTSSDGCRCRQTETSFEVSSQVTVEDNEGNKYSGLWWDYGVSPEKVLTSECGRKAVEMAVMQIAPVNADKGKYTMVVSRLVSG
;
A
#
# COMPACT_ATOMS: atom_id res chain seq x y z
N LEU A 1 5.63 -33.39 -5.20
CA LEU A 1 5.06 -32.52 -6.24
C LEU A 1 4.10 -33.29 -7.16
N ARG A 2 4.54 -34.44 -7.77
CA ARG A 2 3.70 -35.22 -8.68
C ARG A 2 2.36 -35.64 -8.04
N ASP A 3 2.39 -36.18 -6.84
CA ASP A 3 1.17 -36.64 -6.12
C ASP A 3 0.23 -35.45 -5.80
N PHE A 4 0.79 -34.30 -5.45
CA PHE A 4 0.02 -33.08 -5.27
C PHE A 4 -0.69 -32.66 -6.56
N LEU A 5 0.02 -32.66 -7.69
CA LEU A 5 -0.57 -32.30 -8.98
C LEU A 5 -1.66 -33.30 -9.41
N CYS A 6 -1.44 -34.61 -9.19
CA CYS A 6 -2.46 -35.62 -9.49
C CYS A 6 -3.75 -35.38 -8.69
N LYS A 7 -3.62 -35.14 -7.38
CA LYS A 7 -4.78 -34.82 -6.53
C LYS A 7 -5.49 -33.54 -6.95
N ALA A 8 -4.74 -32.50 -7.33
CA ALA A 8 -5.31 -31.27 -7.83
C ALA A 8 -6.14 -31.48 -9.10
N VAL A 9 -5.63 -32.28 -10.06
CA VAL A 9 -6.36 -32.65 -11.29
C VAL A 9 -7.61 -33.46 -10.97
N GLU A 10 -7.55 -34.41 -10.04
CA GLU A 10 -8.72 -35.20 -9.60
C GLU A 10 -9.79 -34.30 -8.99
N THR A 11 -9.38 -33.33 -8.15
CA THR A 11 -10.30 -32.37 -7.56
C THR A 11 -10.98 -31.50 -8.61
N VAL A 12 -10.22 -30.96 -9.56
CA VAL A 12 -10.76 -30.12 -10.63
C VAL A 12 -11.77 -30.88 -11.51
N ARG A 13 -11.56 -32.18 -11.76
CA ARG A 13 -12.50 -33.03 -12.52
C ARG A 13 -13.85 -33.22 -11.83
N MET A 14 -13.93 -33.00 -10.52
CA MET A 14 -15.20 -33.09 -9.78
C MET A 14 -15.98 -31.76 -9.78
N LEU A 15 -15.34 -30.67 -10.22
CA LEU A 15 -16.00 -29.37 -10.29
C LEU A 15 -16.90 -29.26 -11.51
N VAL A 16 -17.98 -28.50 -11.37
CA VAL A 16 -18.84 -28.14 -12.52
C VAL A 16 -18.04 -27.21 -13.44
N ALA A 17 -18.04 -27.55 -14.74
CA ALA A 17 -17.34 -26.72 -15.72
C ALA A 17 -17.98 -25.33 -15.82
N ASP A 18 -17.17 -24.29 -15.67
CA ASP A 18 -17.56 -22.92 -15.91
C ASP A 18 -17.23 -22.54 -17.37
N PRO A 19 -18.22 -22.29 -18.22
CA PRO A 19 -18.00 -22.01 -19.63
C PRO A 19 -17.26 -20.69 -19.88
N PHE A 20 -17.18 -19.81 -18.87
CA PHE A 20 -16.48 -18.53 -18.97
C PHE A 20 -15.06 -18.59 -18.41
N ARG A 21 -14.65 -19.71 -17.82
CA ARG A 21 -13.27 -19.94 -17.34
C ARG A 21 -12.47 -20.70 -18.39
N GLY A 22 -11.52 -20.02 -18.97
CA GLY A 22 -10.57 -20.58 -19.91
C GLY A 22 -9.26 -19.80 -19.92
N LEU A 23 -8.26 -20.34 -20.57
CA LEU A 23 -7.05 -19.60 -20.90
C LEU A 23 -7.37 -18.60 -22.01
N PRO A 24 -6.67 -17.44 -22.10
CA PRO A 24 -6.81 -16.52 -23.19
C PRO A 24 -6.51 -17.21 -24.53
N ASP A 25 -7.14 -16.74 -25.63
CA ASP A 25 -6.77 -17.19 -26.96
C ASP A 25 -5.29 -16.89 -27.24
N LYS A 26 -4.60 -17.75 -27.98
CA LYS A 26 -3.18 -17.54 -28.32
C LYS A 26 -2.90 -16.20 -28.99
N LYS A 27 -3.86 -15.67 -29.75
CA LYS A 27 -3.78 -14.35 -30.42
C LYS A 27 -3.76 -13.18 -29.45
N ASP A 28 -4.27 -13.40 -28.20
CA ASP A 28 -4.37 -12.38 -27.17
C ASP A 28 -3.20 -12.45 -26.17
N LEU A 29 -2.30 -13.43 -26.35
CA LEU A 29 -1.08 -13.53 -25.56
C LEU A 29 -0.03 -12.52 -26.04
N ALA A 30 0.65 -11.87 -25.08
CA ALA A 30 1.79 -11.03 -25.38
C ALA A 30 2.93 -11.89 -25.98
N THR A 31 3.40 -11.51 -27.17
CA THR A 31 4.54 -12.17 -27.83
C THR A 31 5.87 -11.72 -27.24
N ASP A 32 5.90 -10.46 -26.79
CA ASP A 32 7.08 -9.79 -26.25
C ASP A 32 6.75 -9.24 -24.86
N ALA A 33 6.70 -10.13 -23.87
CA ALA A 33 6.46 -9.73 -22.49
C ALA A 33 7.68 -9.01 -21.92
N VAL A 34 7.51 -7.74 -21.59
CA VAL A 34 8.54 -6.89 -20.96
C VAL A 34 8.61 -7.20 -19.47
N ASN A 35 9.80 -7.43 -18.93
CA ASN A 35 10.02 -7.61 -17.50
C ASN A 35 9.92 -6.24 -16.78
N GLY A 36 9.49 -6.24 -15.51
CA GLY A 36 9.45 -5.06 -14.65
C GLY A 36 10.78 -4.34 -14.49
N ASP A 37 11.85 -5.07 -14.57
CA ASP A 37 13.24 -4.61 -14.65
C ASP A 37 13.45 -3.65 -15.85
N GLU A 38 13.02 -4.07 -17.05
CA GLU A 38 13.09 -3.24 -18.26
C GLU A 38 12.12 -2.04 -18.21
N MET A 39 11.05 -2.13 -17.44
CA MET A 39 10.09 -1.04 -17.19
C MET A 39 10.52 -0.08 -16.07
N GLY A 40 11.68 -0.29 -15.45
CA GLY A 40 12.15 0.51 -14.32
C GLY A 40 11.38 0.27 -13.02
N LEU A 41 10.74 -0.88 -12.87
CA LEU A 41 10.03 -1.28 -11.65
C LEU A 41 10.92 -2.04 -10.65
N CYS A 42 12.17 -2.34 -11.02
CA CYS A 42 13.15 -3.00 -10.17
C CYS A 42 14.33 -2.07 -9.90
N TRP A 43 14.63 -1.89 -8.61
CA TRP A 43 15.81 -1.15 -8.16
C TRP A 43 16.87 -2.12 -7.66
N TYR A 44 18.04 -2.13 -8.31
CA TYR A 44 19.12 -3.08 -8.03
C TYR A 44 19.84 -2.89 -6.69
N GLY A 45 19.60 -1.76 -6.03
CA GLY A 45 20.14 -1.49 -4.69
C GLY A 45 19.36 -2.12 -3.53
N TYR A 46 18.35 -2.96 -3.80
CA TYR A 46 17.44 -3.50 -2.77
C TYR A 46 18.16 -4.09 -1.56
N ASP A 47 19.16 -4.94 -1.78
CA ASP A 47 19.93 -5.60 -0.72
C ASP A 47 20.96 -4.67 -0.02
N SER A 48 21.21 -3.48 -0.58
CA SER A 48 22.16 -2.53 -0.01
C SER A 48 21.57 -1.66 1.11
N VAL A 49 20.24 -1.63 1.24
CA VAL A 49 19.56 -0.82 2.26
C VAL A 49 19.77 -1.44 3.64
N SER A 50 20.58 -0.79 4.46
CA SER A 50 20.89 -1.25 5.81
C SER A 50 19.69 -1.12 6.76
N ARG A 51 19.76 -1.85 7.88
CA ARG A 51 18.76 -1.73 8.97
C ARG A 51 18.67 -0.29 9.51
N ASP A 52 19.81 0.39 9.63
CA ASP A 52 19.85 1.74 10.18
C ASP A 52 19.19 2.75 9.23
N GLU A 53 19.40 2.63 7.93
CA GLU A 53 18.68 3.44 6.93
C GLU A 53 17.16 3.22 6.98
N LYS A 54 16.70 1.98 7.12
CA LYS A 54 15.28 1.67 7.28
C LYS A 54 14.69 2.33 8.53
N LEU A 55 15.43 2.28 9.65
CA LEU A 55 15.05 2.94 10.89
C LEU A 55 15.02 4.47 10.75
N GLU A 56 15.98 5.07 10.05
CA GLU A 56 16.00 6.51 9.78
C GLU A 56 14.81 6.93 8.92
N MET A 57 14.44 6.16 7.91
CA MET A 57 13.24 6.44 7.11
C MET A 57 11.98 6.47 7.99
N ALA A 58 11.81 5.49 8.89
CA ALA A 58 10.70 5.48 9.83
C ALA A 58 10.73 6.67 10.82
N ARG A 59 11.92 7.04 11.32
CA ARG A 59 12.08 8.20 12.21
C ARG A 59 11.72 9.52 11.52
N HIS A 60 12.07 9.69 10.25
CA HIS A 60 11.72 10.87 9.48
C HIS A 60 10.21 11.04 9.28
N VAL A 61 9.47 9.96 9.29
CA VAL A 61 8.00 9.99 9.20
C VAL A 61 7.37 10.42 10.51
N SER A 62 7.99 10.08 11.66
CA SER A 62 7.42 10.31 12.98
C SER A 62 7.19 11.78 13.28
N VAL A 63 6.00 12.08 13.77
CA VAL A 63 5.54 13.42 14.18
C VAL A 63 5.23 13.51 15.68
N PHE A 64 5.31 12.40 16.41
CA PHE A 64 4.93 12.33 17.83
C PHE A 64 5.68 13.36 18.67
N GLY A 65 7.00 13.41 18.55
CA GLY A 65 7.82 14.36 19.29
C GLY A 65 7.47 15.84 19.05
N LYS A 66 6.91 16.14 17.88
CA LYS A 66 6.53 17.50 17.47
C LYS A 66 5.12 17.91 17.96
N PHE A 67 4.20 16.96 18.04
CA PHE A 67 2.76 17.26 18.25
C PHE A 67 2.16 16.62 19.50
N SER A 68 2.92 15.89 20.32
CA SER A 68 2.42 15.23 21.54
C SER A 68 2.22 16.21 22.72
N ALA A 69 3.04 17.27 22.81
CA ALA A 69 2.90 18.26 23.85
C ALA A 69 1.68 19.17 23.59
N PRO A 70 0.96 19.64 24.63
CA PRO A 70 -0.05 20.69 24.51
C PRO A 70 0.55 21.97 23.92
N SER A 71 -0.26 22.70 23.15
CA SER A 71 0.13 23.98 22.57
C SER A 71 -1.03 24.98 22.60
N SER A 72 -0.74 26.26 22.78
CA SER A 72 -1.75 27.33 22.69
C SER A 72 -2.30 27.55 21.28
N ASP A 73 -1.55 27.11 20.27
CA ASP A 73 -1.85 27.36 18.84
C ASP A 73 -2.75 26.29 18.23
N ARG A 74 -3.12 25.26 19.02
CA ARG A 74 -3.97 24.16 18.57
C ARG A 74 -4.81 23.61 19.72
N ASN A 75 -6.00 23.13 19.39
CA ASN A 75 -6.94 22.53 20.34
C ASN A 75 -6.88 20.98 20.32
N TRP A 76 -5.77 20.41 19.91
CA TRP A 76 -5.52 18.96 19.83
C TRP A 76 -4.05 18.63 20.08
N ARG A 77 -3.77 17.39 20.39
CA ARG A 77 -2.41 16.82 20.50
C ARG A 77 -2.37 15.41 19.95
N VAL A 78 -1.21 14.94 19.51
CA VAL A 78 -0.99 13.53 19.16
C VAL A 78 -0.84 12.73 20.47
N VAL A 79 -1.65 11.69 20.61
CA VAL A 79 -1.62 10.79 21.77
C VAL A 79 -1.10 9.39 21.45
N SER A 80 -1.11 9.01 20.16
CA SER A 80 -0.55 7.76 19.69
C SER A 80 -0.05 7.92 18.27
N GLU A 81 1.03 7.25 17.94
CA GLU A 81 1.57 7.13 16.59
C GLU A 81 2.13 5.73 16.38
N GLU A 82 1.86 5.18 15.22
CA GLU A 82 2.48 3.96 14.69
C GLU A 82 3.07 4.29 13.32
N VAL A 83 4.35 4.00 13.15
CA VAL A 83 5.05 4.18 11.87
C VAL A 83 5.59 2.84 11.42
N GLU A 84 5.25 2.47 10.19
CA GLU A 84 5.72 1.25 9.56
C GLU A 84 6.61 1.56 8.37
N TYR A 85 7.62 0.74 8.19
CA TYR A 85 8.44 0.66 6.99
C TYR A 85 8.37 -0.76 6.45
N ASN A 86 8.02 -0.86 5.18
CA ASN A 86 7.98 -2.13 4.45
C ASN A 86 8.85 -2.04 3.19
N ASN A 87 9.52 -3.13 2.85
CA ASN A 87 10.16 -3.26 1.56
C ASN A 87 10.02 -4.68 1.03
N THR A 88 9.78 -4.80 -0.26
CA THR A 88 9.54 -6.07 -0.93
C THR A 88 10.33 -6.15 -2.24
N LEU A 89 10.98 -7.28 -2.46
CA LEU A 89 11.45 -7.71 -3.78
C LEU A 89 10.55 -8.86 -4.22
N SER A 90 9.86 -8.68 -5.33
CA SER A 90 8.98 -9.68 -5.93
C SER A 90 9.58 -10.17 -7.25
N ASP A 91 9.64 -11.49 -7.40
CA ASP A 91 10.08 -12.15 -8.64
C ASP A 91 9.03 -13.21 -9.03
N THR A 92 8.14 -12.81 -9.91
CA THR A 92 6.95 -13.58 -10.29
C THR A 92 7.16 -14.24 -11.65
N TYR A 93 6.87 -15.52 -11.71
CA TYR A 93 6.90 -16.31 -12.94
C TYR A 93 5.49 -16.78 -13.30
N LEU A 94 5.07 -16.51 -14.52
CA LEU A 94 3.82 -16.99 -15.07
C LEU A 94 4.11 -17.91 -16.26
N THR A 95 3.56 -19.13 -16.21
CA THR A 95 3.61 -20.06 -17.33
C THR A 95 2.22 -20.65 -17.58
N SER A 96 1.85 -20.84 -18.83
CA SER A 96 0.62 -21.52 -19.21
C SER A 96 0.86 -22.64 -20.22
N SER A 97 -0.12 -23.56 -20.35
CA SER A 97 -0.08 -24.64 -21.35
C SER A 97 -0.14 -24.13 -22.79
N ASP A 98 -0.58 -22.89 -23.00
CA ASP A 98 -0.64 -22.24 -24.33
C ASP A 98 0.68 -21.62 -24.77
N GLY A 99 1.72 -21.76 -23.94
CA GLY A 99 3.07 -21.33 -24.25
C GLY A 99 3.42 -19.94 -23.70
N CYS A 100 2.53 -19.29 -22.95
CA CYS A 100 2.88 -18.07 -22.23
C CYS A 100 4.00 -18.37 -21.23
N ARG A 101 5.04 -17.53 -21.23
CA ARG A 101 6.15 -17.55 -20.28
C ARG A 101 6.55 -16.12 -19.99
N CYS A 102 6.18 -15.64 -18.81
CA CYS A 102 6.49 -14.29 -18.38
C CYS A 102 7.24 -14.32 -17.06
N ARG A 103 8.07 -13.32 -16.84
CA ARG A 103 8.73 -13.04 -15.57
C ARG A 103 8.57 -11.58 -15.27
N GLN A 104 8.22 -11.26 -14.04
CA GLN A 104 8.09 -9.91 -13.53
C GLN A 104 8.96 -9.77 -12.29
N THR A 105 9.94 -8.89 -12.34
CA THR A 105 10.77 -8.53 -11.19
C THR A 105 10.47 -7.09 -10.82
N GLU A 106 10.16 -6.85 -9.55
CA GLU A 106 9.83 -5.52 -9.06
C GLU A 106 10.29 -5.33 -7.61
N THR A 107 10.59 -4.10 -7.26
CA THR A 107 10.89 -3.68 -5.89
C THR A 107 9.88 -2.65 -5.42
N SER A 108 9.55 -2.70 -4.15
CA SER A 108 8.66 -1.74 -3.49
C SER A 108 9.24 -1.35 -2.13
N PHE A 109 9.20 -0.06 -1.86
CA PHE A 109 9.55 0.55 -0.58
C PHE A 109 8.35 1.39 -0.16
N GLU A 110 7.89 1.19 1.07
CA GLU A 110 6.70 1.85 1.60
C GLU A 110 6.97 2.34 3.00
N VAL A 111 6.45 3.51 3.31
CA VAL A 111 6.31 4.01 4.68
C VAL A 111 4.86 4.38 4.93
N SER A 112 4.37 4.11 6.12
CA SER A 112 3.06 4.54 6.57
C SER A 112 3.13 5.14 7.97
N SER A 113 2.18 6.03 8.27
CA SER A 113 1.99 6.59 9.60
C SER A 113 0.51 6.58 9.94
N GLN A 114 0.18 5.97 11.06
CA GLN A 114 -1.15 6.07 11.68
C GLN A 114 -1.03 6.90 12.94
N VAL A 115 -1.77 8.00 12.99
CA VAL A 115 -1.72 8.97 14.09
C VAL A 115 -3.09 9.06 14.74
N THR A 116 -3.13 9.08 16.08
CA THR A 116 -4.34 9.42 16.83
C THR A 116 -4.13 10.77 17.52
N VAL A 117 -5.04 11.70 17.26
CA VAL A 117 -5.11 12.98 17.94
C VAL A 117 -6.23 12.98 18.98
N GLU A 118 -6.03 13.72 20.06
CA GLU A 118 -7.04 13.96 21.11
C GLU A 118 -7.30 15.46 21.17
N ASP A 119 -8.57 15.85 21.12
CA ASP A 119 -8.99 17.25 21.27
C ASP A 119 -9.07 17.67 22.74
N ASN A 120 -9.38 18.95 22.98
CA ASN A 120 -9.51 19.48 24.35
C ASN A 120 -10.70 18.91 25.14
N GLU A 121 -11.63 18.23 24.46
CA GLU A 121 -12.79 17.56 25.08
C GLU A 121 -12.51 16.09 25.38
N GLY A 122 -11.34 15.57 24.97
CA GLY A 122 -10.92 14.17 25.16
C GLY A 122 -11.40 13.24 24.06
N ASN A 123 -12.00 13.76 22.98
CA ASN A 123 -12.38 12.95 21.83
C ASN A 123 -11.13 12.58 21.01
N LYS A 124 -11.14 11.39 20.44
CA LYS A 124 -10.00 10.85 19.69
C LYS A 124 -10.36 10.60 18.24
N TYR A 125 -9.46 11.01 17.36
CA TYR A 125 -9.60 10.90 15.90
C TYR A 125 -8.32 10.31 15.32
N SER A 126 -8.46 9.36 14.41
CA SER A 126 -7.29 8.70 13.80
C SER A 126 -7.19 9.04 12.32
N GLY A 127 -5.96 9.24 11.87
CA GLY A 127 -5.61 9.46 10.47
C GLY A 127 -4.48 8.54 10.05
N LEU A 128 -4.52 8.11 8.81
CA LEU A 128 -3.53 7.26 8.18
C LEU A 128 -3.05 7.91 6.89
N TRP A 129 -1.77 7.82 6.64
CA TRP A 129 -1.18 8.13 5.35
C TRP A 129 -0.01 7.21 5.05
N TRP A 130 0.23 6.97 3.77
CA TRP A 130 1.35 6.17 3.28
C TRP A 130 1.93 6.78 2.01
N ASP A 131 3.16 6.44 1.73
CA ASP A 131 3.82 6.71 0.48
C ASP A 131 4.68 5.53 0.06
N TYR A 132 4.83 5.32 -1.23
CA TYR A 132 5.58 4.19 -1.77
C TYR A 132 6.34 4.55 -3.05
N GLY A 133 7.39 3.79 -3.31
CA GLY A 133 8.19 3.94 -4.52
C GLY A 133 9.01 2.69 -4.83
N VAL A 134 9.60 2.65 -6.01
CA VAL A 134 10.45 1.54 -6.46
C VAL A 134 11.83 1.55 -5.79
N SER A 135 12.23 2.67 -5.21
CA SER A 135 13.47 2.85 -4.45
C SER A 135 13.25 3.74 -3.23
N PRO A 136 14.13 3.70 -2.20
CA PRO A 136 14.01 4.55 -1.02
C PRO A 136 13.91 6.05 -1.34
N GLU A 137 14.64 6.51 -2.35
CA GLU A 137 14.68 7.93 -2.75
C GLU A 137 13.37 8.42 -3.36
N LYS A 138 12.51 7.49 -3.80
CA LYS A 138 11.20 7.81 -4.37
C LYS A 138 10.11 7.93 -3.31
N VAL A 139 10.41 7.58 -2.06
CA VAL A 139 9.44 7.62 -0.95
C VAL A 139 9.55 8.96 -0.24
N LEU A 140 8.46 9.73 -0.18
CA LEU A 140 8.39 11.05 0.43
C LEU A 140 8.11 10.96 1.94
N THR A 141 9.08 10.50 2.70
CA THR A 141 8.96 10.27 4.16
C THR A 141 8.54 11.52 4.93
N SER A 142 9.03 12.71 4.56
CA SER A 142 8.76 13.98 5.27
C SER A 142 7.30 14.43 5.22
N GLU A 143 6.55 13.96 4.23
CA GLU A 143 5.14 14.32 4.05
C GLU A 143 4.18 13.34 4.76
N CYS A 144 4.59 12.08 4.92
CA CYS A 144 3.70 11.00 5.35
C CYS A 144 3.08 11.25 6.72
N GLY A 145 3.90 11.48 7.75
CA GLY A 145 3.40 11.74 9.11
C GLY A 145 2.56 13.03 9.20
N ARG A 146 2.97 14.09 8.50
CA ARG A 146 2.20 15.35 8.45
C ARG A 146 0.80 15.14 7.87
N LYS A 147 0.68 14.41 6.77
CA LYS A 147 -0.60 14.09 6.15
C LYS A 147 -1.46 13.19 7.02
N ALA A 148 -0.86 12.24 7.75
CA ALA A 148 -1.59 11.43 8.72
C ALA A 148 -2.24 12.29 9.82
N VAL A 149 -1.49 13.28 10.36
CA VAL A 149 -2.03 14.26 11.31
C VAL A 149 -3.17 15.07 10.68
N GLU A 150 -3.00 15.58 9.46
CA GLU A 150 -4.06 16.31 8.75
C GLU A 150 -5.34 15.49 8.61
N MET A 151 -5.21 14.20 8.24
CA MET A 151 -6.34 13.28 8.12
C MET A 151 -7.07 13.06 9.46
N ALA A 152 -6.34 13.04 10.58
CA ALA A 152 -6.93 12.94 11.91
C ALA A 152 -7.63 14.24 12.31
N VAL A 153 -6.96 15.38 12.13
CA VAL A 153 -7.45 16.71 12.53
C VAL A 153 -8.69 17.13 11.74
N MET A 154 -8.79 16.76 10.46
CA MET A 154 -9.97 17.02 9.62
C MET A 154 -11.27 16.40 10.15
N GLN A 155 -11.19 15.45 11.07
CA GLN A 155 -12.35 14.81 11.70
C GLN A 155 -12.83 15.50 12.96
N ILE A 156 -12.07 16.48 13.49
CA ILE A 156 -12.44 17.23 14.70
C ILE A 156 -13.67 18.08 14.43
N ALA A 157 -14.61 18.09 15.39
CA ALA A 157 -15.87 18.82 15.33
C ALA A 157 -16.73 18.43 14.09
N PRO A 158 -17.13 17.17 13.95
CA PRO A 158 -17.96 16.74 12.83
C PRO A 158 -19.33 17.43 12.85
N VAL A 159 -19.84 17.77 11.68
CA VAL A 159 -21.19 18.31 11.52
C VAL A 159 -22.12 17.26 10.93
N ASN A 160 -23.37 17.24 11.40
CA ASN A 160 -24.39 16.39 10.81
C ASN A 160 -24.85 16.96 9.47
N ALA A 161 -24.88 16.14 8.45
CA ALA A 161 -25.49 16.51 7.17
C ALA A 161 -27.00 16.30 7.23
N ASP A 162 -27.77 17.23 6.68
CA ASP A 162 -29.21 17.07 6.55
C ASP A 162 -29.53 15.92 5.57
N LYS A 163 -30.71 15.31 5.73
CA LYS A 163 -31.17 14.29 4.79
C LYS A 163 -31.42 14.90 3.41
N GLY A 164 -30.72 14.40 2.38
CA GLY A 164 -30.84 14.96 1.03
C GLY A 164 -30.12 14.14 -0.03
N LYS A 165 -30.10 14.67 -1.24
CA LYS A 165 -29.29 14.19 -2.36
C LYS A 165 -28.05 15.07 -2.46
N TYR A 166 -26.88 14.44 -2.47
CA TYR A 166 -25.59 15.13 -2.52
C TYR A 166 -24.76 14.63 -3.71
N THR A 167 -23.96 15.50 -4.28
CA THR A 167 -22.91 15.09 -5.20
C THR A 167 -21.76 14.51 -4.37
N MET A 168 -21.38 13.27 -4.63
CA MET A 168 -20.24 12.62 -3.97
C MET A 168 -18.99 12.84 -4.83
N VAL A 169 -17.94 13.34 -4.20
CA VAL A 169 -16.60 13.40 -4.79
C VAL A 169 -15.74 12.36 -4.07
N VAL A 170 -15.30 11.36 -4.82
CA VAL A 170 -14.49 10.25 -4.27
C VAL A 170 -13.01 10.53 -4.51
N SER A 171 -12.21 10.49 -3.44
CA SER A 171 -10.76 10.60 -3.56
C SER A 171 -10.20 9.39 -4.32
N ARG A 172 -9.14 9.60 -5.10
CA ARG A 172 -8.40 8.53 -5.77
C ARG A 172 -7.89 7.44 -4.80
N LEU A 173 -7.72 7.76 -3.53
CA LEU A 173 -7.24 6.82 -2.50
C LEU A 173 -8.28 5.76 -2.12
N VAL A 174 -9.56 6.00 -2.41
CA VAL A 174 -10.67 5.11 -2.06
C VAL A 174 -11.58 4.81 -3.26
N SER A 175 -11.14 5.16 -4.46
CA SER A 175 -11.90 4.98 -5.70
C SER A 175 -11.53 3.69 -6.46
N GLY A 176 -10.65 2.87 -5.91
CA GLY A 176 -10.11 1.65 -6.53
C GLY A 176 -11.11 0.53 -6.73
#